data_a35e7411da1257c912482c1f933f1214
#
_entry.id   a35e7411da1257c912482c1f933f1214
#
_cell.length_a   1.000
_cell.length_b   1.000
_cell.length_c   1.000
_cell.angle_alpha   90.00
_cell.angle_beta   90.00
_cell.angle_gamma   90.00
#
_symmetry.space_group_name_H-M   'P 1'
#
loop_
_entity.id
_entity.type
_entity.pdbx_description
1 polymer ?
#
loop_
_entity_poly.entity_id
_entity_poly.type
_entity_poly.pdbx_seq_one_letter_code
_entity_poly.pdbx_strand_id
1 'polypeptide(L)'
;MHNLVENLHPVIIAFIILLAKTLEVSLSAVKTVFISKGRKPFAVLVGFIECAVWALIVSAVITSLTSNVLWLLGYCIGYSLGIYVGLVIEERIAIGKKQIEFVVDVDNLIIIENYLKDNNYGFYITDGYSKNGGVYIIKTIIQRKNETKVLREIGEIADYHFFTSTSDVSRTIGGYGLKR
;
A
#
# COMPACT_ATOMS: atom_id res chain seq x y z
N MET A 1 3.36 30.71 -22.32
CA MET A 1 4.03 29.44 -22.05
C MET A 1 4.63 28.81 -23.31
N HIS A 2 4.04 28.96 -24.49
CA HIS A 2 4.57 28.42 -25.75
C HIS A 2 6.03 28.85 -26.01
N ASN A 3 6.37 30.11 -25.86
CA ASN A 3 7.72 30.67 -26.14
C ASN A 3 8.82 30.24 -25.15
N LEU A 4 8.47 29.70 -23.98
CA LEU A 4 9.47 29.19 -23.02
C LEU A 4 9.90 27.75 -23.36
N VAL A 5 9.05 26.98 -24.01
CA VAL A 5 9.32 25.58 -24.38
C VAL A 5 10.19 25.51 -25.65
N GLU A 6 10.05 26.47 -26.57
CA GLU A 6 10.84 26.49 -27.82
C GLU A 6 12.34 26.73 -27.63
N ASN A 7 12.74 27.35 -26.52
CA ASN A 7 14.16 27.65 -26.23
C ASN A 7 14.86 26.59 -25.39
N LEU A 8 14.15 25.55 -24.88
CA LEU A 8 14.74 24.50 -24.06
C LEU A 8 15.15 23.28 -24.91
N HIS A 9 16.29 22.71 -24.56
CA HIS A 9 16.78 21.51 -25.22
C HIS A 9 15.75 20.37 -25.09
N PRO A 10 15.43 19.62 -26.17
CA PRO A 10 14.38 18.58 -26.17
C PRO A 10 14.48 17.55 -25.04
N VAL A 11 15.69 17.24 -24.60
CA VAL A 11 15.98 16.34 -23.46
C VAL A 11 15.49 16.92 -22.13
N ILE A 12 15.66 18.22 -21.92
CA ILE A 12 15.19 18.90 -20.69
C ILE A 12 13.67 18.87 -20.63
N ILE A 13 13.01 19.10 -21.74
CA ILE A 13 11.54 19.03 -21.83
C ILE A 13 11.07 17.61 -21.54
N ALA A 14 11.69 16.57 -22.13
CA ALA A 14 11.38 15.18 -21.88
C ALA A 14 11.53 14.82 -20.38
N PHE A 15 12.56 15.35 -19.72
CA PHE A 15 12.77 15.14 -18.28
C PHE A 15 11.71 15.84 -17.42
N ILE A 16 11.30 17.05 -17.77
CA ILE A 16 10.21 17.76 -17.08
C ILE A 16 8.89 17.00 -17.24
N ILE A 17 8.59 16.51 -18.45
CA ILE A 17 7.39 15.69 -18.72
C ILE A 17 7.43 14.41 -17.87
N LEU A 18 8.57 13.73 -17.80
CA LEU A 18 8.77 12.53 -16.99
C LEU A 18 8.45 12.80 -15.51
N LEU A 19 9.04 13.85 -14.93
CA LEU A 19 8.81 14.19 -13.53
C LEU A 19 7.36 14.56 -13.24
N ALA A 20 6.76 15.40 -14.09
CA ALA A 20 5.38 15.84 -13.95
C ALA A 20 4.42 14.65 -14.06
N LYS A 21 4.66 13.74 -15.01
CA LYS A 21 3.85 12.53 -15.19
C LYS A 21 4.02 11.54 -14.04
N THR A 22 5.24 11.37 -13.54
CA THR A 22 5.51 10.57 -12.34
C THR A 22 4.71 11.08 -11.14
N LEU A 23 4.72 12.39 -10.90
CA LEU A 23 3.98 13.01 -9.80
C LEU A 23 2.47 12.78 -9.96
N GLU A 24 1.89 13.07 -11.12
CA GLU A 24 0.46 12.91 -11.39
C GLU A 24 0.00 11.47 -11.15
N VAL A 25 0.70 10.48 -11.70
CA VAL A 25 0.35 9.06 -11.57
C VAL A 25 0.52 8.57 -10.12
N SER A 26 1.54 9.06 -9.41
CA SER A 26 1.71 8.75 -7.99
C SER A 26 0.54 9.27 -7.14
N LEU A 27 0.04 10.47 -7.43
CA LEU A 27 -1.16 11.02 -6.77
C LEU A 27 -2.40 10.17 -7.07
N SER A 28 -2.55 9.68 -8.31
CA SER A 28 -3.65 8.80 -8.70
C SER A 28 -3.63 7.49 -7.90
N ALA A 29 -2.46 6.87 -7.74
CA ALA A 29 -2.30 5.68 -6.92
C ALA A 29 -2.69 5.94 -5.46
N VAL A 30 -2.19 7.01 -4.85
CA VAL A 30 -2.52 7.40 -3.46
C VAL A 30 -4.01 7.68 -3.29
N LYS A 31 -4.65 8.39 -4.24
CA LYS A 31 -6.10 8.61 -4.25
C LYS A 31 -6.88 7.30 -4.22
N THR A 32 -6.48 6.33 -5.04
CA THR A 32 -7.12 5.01 -5.10
C THR A 32 -7.05 4.29 -3.76
N VAL A 33 -5.93 4.40 -3.05
CA VAL A 33 -5.78 3.86 -1.69
C VAL A 33 -6.77 4.52 -0.71
N PHE A 34 -6.89 5.84 -0.73
CA PHE A 34 -7.87 6.53 0.14
C PHE A 34 -9.32 6.13 -0.17
N ILE A 35 -9.66 5.92 -1.45
CA ILE A 35 -10.97 5.42 -1.87
C ILE A 35 -11.20 4.02 -1.30
N SER A 36 -10.28 3.09 -1.49
CA SER A 36 -10.40 1.70 -1.03
C SER A 36 -10.51 1.59 0.50
N LYS A 37 -9.86 2.49 1.23
CA LYS A 37 -9.91 2.56 2.70
C LYS A 37 -11.08 3.42 3.23
N GLY A 38 -11.96 3.92 2.36
CA GLY A 38 -13.14 4.72 2.75
C GLY A 38 -12.82 6.12 3.31
N ARG A 39 -11.61 6.63 3.07
CA ARG A 39 -11.15 7.94 3.53
C ARG A 39 -11.61 9.06 2.58
N LYS A 40 -12.93 9.28 2.49
CA LYS A 40 -13.57 10.19 1.52
C LYS A 40 -12.93 11.60 1.44
N PRO A 41 -12.71 12.36 2.55
CA PRO A 41 -12.20 13.73 2.45
C PRO A 41 -10.77 13.77 1.86
N PHE A 42 -9.92 12.81 2.24
CA PHE A 42 -8.56 12.72 1.69
C PHE A 42 -8.55 12.33 0.21
N ALA A 43 -9.44 11.40 -0.19
CA ALA A 43 -9.58 11.02 -1.59
C ALA A 43 -10.00 12.20 -2.47
N VAL A 44 -10.94 13.02 -2.00
CA VAL A 44 -11.40 14.23 -2.72
C VAL A 44 -10.28 15.26 -2.84
N LEU A 45 -9.56 15.53 -1.75
CA LEU A 45 -8.45 16.49 -1.76
C LEU A 45 -7.33 16.07 -2.75
N VAL A 46 -6.89 14.82 -2.65
CA VAL A 46 -5.86 14.29 -3.56
C VAL A 46 -6.35 14.29 -5.00
N GLY A 47 -7.62 13.92 -5.24
CA GLY A 47 -8.21 13.95 -6.58
C GLY A 47 -8.28 15.35 -7.18
N PHE A 48 -8.54 16.38 -6.37
CA PHE A 48 -8.50 17.76 -6.81
C PHE A 48 -7.08 18.18 -7.24
N ILE A 49 -6.06 17.86 -6.43
CA ILE A 49 -4.66 18.16 -6.74
C ILE A 49 -4.22 17.41 -8.01
N GLU A 50 -4.53 16.13 -8.11
CA GLU A 50 -4.25 15.30 -9.30
C GLU A 50 -4.86 15.90 -10.56
N CYS A 51 -6.12 16.30 -10.51
CA CYS A 51 -6.83 16.93 -11.64
C CYS A 51 -6.15 18.25 -12.07
N ALA A 52 -5.72 19.07 -11.12
CA ALA A 52 -5.02 20.31 -11.41
C ALA A 52 -3.66 20.05 -12.09
N VAL A 53 -2.89 19.09 -11.57
CA VAL A 53 -1.60 18.68 -12.17
C VAL A 53 -1.82 18.13 -13.57
N TRP A 54 -2.82 17.24 -13.74
CA TRP A 54 -3.19 16.69 -15.05
C TRP A 54 -3.53 17.78 -16.06
N ALA A 55 -4.36 18.74 -15.68
CA ALA A 55 -4.77 19.83 -16.57
C ALA A 55 -3.57 20.68 -17.03
N LEU A 56 -2.60 20.94 -16.12
CA LEU A 56 -1.37 21.65 -16.46
C LEU A 56 -0.50 20.85 -17.45
N ILE A 57 -0.34 19.54 -17.23
CA ILE A 57 0.44 18.67 -18.13
C ILE A 57 -0.22 18.61 -19.50
N VAL A 58 -1.52 18.39 -19.57
CA VAL A 58 -2.27 18.29 -20.82
C VAL A 58 -2.18 19.59 -21.61
N SER A 59 -2.38 20.74 -20.96
CA SER A 59 -2.31 22.04 -21.63
C SER A 59 -0.91 22.36 -22.20
N ALA A 60 0.14 21.85 -21.58
CA ALA A 60 1.52 22.13 -22.00
C ALA A 60 2.07 21.15 -23.03
N VAL A 61 1.57 19.91 -23.04
CA VAL A 61 2.27 18.79 -23.68
C VAL A 61 1.46 18.13 -24.80
N ILE A 62 0.12 18.13 -24.74
CA ILE A 62 -0.72 17.32 -25.64
C ILE A 62 -0.55 17.68 -27.12
N THR A 63 -0.33 18.95 -27.42
CA THR A 63 -0.11 19.43 -28.78
C THR A 63 1.28 19.10 -29.33
N SER A 64 2.21 18.75 -28.46
CA SER A 64 3.63 18.60 -28.79
C SER A 64 4.15 17.16 -28.65
N LEU A 65 3.41 16.28 -27.96
CA LEU A 65 3.81 14.88 -27.71
C LEU A 65 4.10 14.08 -28.98
N THR A 66 3.33 14.32 -30.03
CA THR A 66 3.49 13.63 -31.33
C THR A 66 4.63 14.19 -32.18
N SER A 67 5.14 15.37 -31.83
CA SER A 67 6.18 16.05 -32.57
C SER A 67 7.58 15.55 -32.27
N ASN A 68 7.80 14.91 -31.10
CA ASN A 68 9.11 14.44 -30.70
C ASN A 68 9.03 13.12 -29.90
N VAL A 69 9.68 12.09 -30.43
CA VAL A 69 9.72 10.73 -29.81
C VAL A 69 10.29 10.76 -28.39
N LEU A 70 11.24 11.64 -28.09
CA LEU A 70 11.82 11.76 -26.73
C LEU A 70 10.78 12.21 -25.72
N TRP A 71 9.85 13.07 -26.09
CA TRP A 71 8.79 13.54 -25.18
C TRP A 71 7.77 12.43 -24.91
N LEU A 72 7.43 11.65 -25.94
CA LEU A 72 6.59 10.46 -25.79
C LEU A 72 7.25 9.44 -24.86
N LEU A 73 8.55 9.17 -25.02
CA LEU A 73 9.29 8.28 -24.15
C LEU A 73 9.32 8.79 -22.71
N GLY A 74 9.60 10.10 -22.50
CA GLY A 74 9.55 10.72 -21.20
C GLY A 74 8.20 10.56 -20.51
N TYR A 75 7.11 10.71 -21.26
CA TYR A 75 5.75 10.52 -20.78
C TYR A 75 5.49 9.05 -20.35
N CYS A 76 5.84 8.07 -21.20
CA CYS A 76 5.63 6.66 -20.91
C CYS A 76 6.47 6.16 -19.72
N ILE A 77 7.75 6.56 -19.65
CA ILE A 77 8.63 6.22 -18.55
C ILE A 77 8.13 6.88 -17.27
N GLY A 78 7.72 8.16 -17.32
CA GLY A 78 7.16 8.87 -16.17
C GLY A 78 5.89 8.20 -15.64
N TYR A 79 5.01 7.72 -16.53
CA TYR A 79 3.83 6.95 -16.15
C TYR A 79 4.21 5.68 -15.36
N SER A 80 5.14 4.89 -15.89
CA SER A 80 5.58 3.65 -15.26
C SER A 80 6.27 3.89 -13.90
N LEU A 81 7.15 4.89 -13.83
CA LEU A 81 7.77 5.32 -12.58
C LEU A 81 6.74 5.83 -11.56
N GLY A 82 5.72 6.55 -12.03
CA GLY A 82 4.63 7.05 -11.19
C GLY A 82 3.85 5.94 -10.50
N ILE A 83 3.58 4.83 -11.20
CA ILE A 83 2.96 3.64 -10.60
C ILE A 83 3.88 3.08 -9.49
N TYR A 84 5.16 2.88 -9.80
CA TYR A 84 6.12 2.35 -8.82
C TYR A 84 6.23 3.23 -7.57
N VAL A 85 6.40 4.54 -7.75
CA VAL A 85 6.46 5.50 -6.64
C VAL A 85 5.16 5.51 -5.85
N GLY A 86 4.01 5.45 -6.53
CA GLY A 86 2.70 5.37 -5.89
C GLY A 86 2.53 4.13 -5.00
N LEU A 87 2.98 2.97 -5.45
CA LEU A 87 2.98 1.73 -4.68
C LEU A 87 3.91 1.82 -3.45
N VAL A 88 5.11 2.36 -3.62
CA VAL A 88 6.05 2.57 -2.48
C VAL A 88 5.46 3.52 -1.44
N ILE A 89 4.78 4.58 -1.87
CA ILE A 89 4.09 5.50 -0.97
C ILE A 89 2.95 4.78 -0.24
N GLU A 90 2.16 3.97 -0.96
CA GLU A 90 1.06 3.17 -0.39
C GLU A 90 1.56 2.23 0.72
N GLU A 91 2.63 1.50 0.46
CA GLU A 91 3.26 0.62 1.44
C GLU A 91 3.73 1.37 2.69
N ARG A 92 4.32 2.55 2.53
CA ARG A 92 4.80 3.37 3.66
C ARG A 92 3.67 3.99 4.48
N ILE A 93 2.61 4.44 3.83
CA ILE A 93 1.43 4.99 4.51
C ILE A 93 0.76 3.89 5.34
N ALA A 94 0.79 2.65 4.89
CA ALA A 94 0.31 1.44 5.58
C ALA A 94 -1.06 1.64 6.28
N ILE A 95 -1.99 2.33 5.58
CA ILE A 95 -3.32 2.62 6.12
C ILE A 95 -4.16 1.34 6.14
N GLY A 96 -4.81 1.07 7.27
CA GLY A 96 -5.79 -0.01 7.40
C GLY A 96 -5.42 -1.02 8.48
N LYS A 97 -6.17 -2.12 8.47
CA LYS A 97 -5.99 -3.24 9.38
C LYS A 97 -5.76 -4.51 8.58
N LYS A 98 -4.97 -5.40 9.14
CA LYS A 98 -4.71 -6.75 8.63
C LYS A 98 -5.27 -7.77 9.60
N GLN A 99 -5.90 -8.78 9.09
CA GLN A 99 -6.14 -10.02 9.82
C GLN A 99 -4.98 -10.95 9.55
N ILE A 100 -4.37 -11.44 10.60
CA ILE A 100 -3.35 -12.48 10.55
C ILE A 100 -3.97 -13.76 11.10
N GLU A 101 -3.78 -14.83 10.38
CA GLU A 101 -4.17 -16.17 10.75
C GLU A 101 -2.92 -17.03 10.89
N PHE A 102 -2.72 -17.61 12.06
CA PHE A 102 -1.65 -18.56 12.36
C PHE A 102 -2.25 -19.95 12.48
N VAL A 103 -1.72 -20.92 11.74
CA VAL A 103 -2.06 -22.32 11.86
C VAL A 103 -0.89 -23.01 12.54
N VAL A 104 -1.11 -23.54 13.73
CA VAL A 104 -0.07 -24.01 14.64
C VAL A 104 -0.43 -25.33 15.29
N ASP A 105 0.59 -26.02 15.81
CA ASP A 105 0.46 -27.13 16.74
C ASP A 105 0.22 -26.64 18.19
N VAL A 106 0.10 -27.58 19.15
CA VAL A 106 -0.17 -27.28 20.57
C VAL A 106 0.97 -26.48 21.20
N ASP A 107 2.22 -26.79 20.85
CA ASP A 107 3.39 -26.17 21.47
C ASP A 107 3.50 -24.70 21.07
N ASN A 108 3.35 -24.40 19.80
CA ASN A 108 3.37 -23.03 19.27
C ASN A 108 2.11 -22.24 19.61
N LEU A 109 0.97 -22.91 19.88
CA LEU A 109 -0.25 -22.25 20.33
C LEU A 109 0.00 -21.42 21.60
N ILE A 110 0.61 -22.03 22.62
CA ILE A 110 0.85 -21.38 23.92
C ILE A 110 1.81 -20.18 23.76
N ILE A 111 2.83 -20.35 22.95
CA ILE A 111 3.83 -19.31 22.68
C ILE A 111 3.19 -18.08 22.03
N ILE A 112 2.43 -18.30 20.96
CA ILE A 112 1.80 -17.19 20.22
C ILE A 112 0.67 -16.56 21.03
N GLU A 113 -0.11 -17.35 21.76
CA GLU A 113 -1.16 -16.86 22.64
C GLU A 113 -0.59 -15.89 23.70
N ASN A 114 0.50 -16.27 24.38
CA ASN A 114 1.15 -15.44 25.38
C ASN A 114 1.68 -14.15 24.76
N TYR A 115 2.36 -14.23 23.62
CA TYR A 115 2.82 -13.04 22.89
C TYR A 115 1.68 -12.05 22.58
N LEU A 116 0.54 -12.55 22.08
CA LEU A 116 -0.60 -11.72 21.73
C LEU A 116 -1.25 -11.09 22.98
N LYS A 117 -1.32 -11.82 24.10
CA LYS A 117 -1.80 -11.29 25.40
C LYS A 117 -0.88 -10.18 25.92
N ASP A 118 0.42 -10.43 25.99
CA ASP A 118 1.41 -9.50 26.52
C ASP A 118 1.45 -8.18 25.73
N ASN A 119 1.22 -8.27 24.44
CA ASN A 119 1.15 -7.10 23.54
C ASN A 119 -0.26 -6.49 23.42
N ASN A 120 -1.25 -6.96 24.18
CA ASN A 120 -2.65 -6.49 24.15
C ASN A 120 -3.30 -6.57 22.76
N TYR A 121 -2.98 -7.60 21.97
CA TYR A 121 -3.69 -7.89 20.74
C TYR A 121 -4.94 -8.72 21.02
N GLY A 122 -6.08 -8.32 20.41
CA GLY A 122 -7.30 -9.13 20.44
C GLY A 122 -7.16 -10.32 19.50
N PHE A 123 -7.46 -11.51 19.97
CA PHE A 123 -7.43 -12.73 19.14
C PHE A 123 -8.53 -13.69 19.53
N TYR A 124 -8.77 -14.67 18.68
CA TYR A 124 -9.57 -15.86 19.00
C TYR A 124 -8.93 -17.09 18.40
N ILE A 125 -9.21 -18.22 19.00
CA ILE A 125 -8.65 -19.52 18.64
C ILE A 125 -9.79 -20.43 18.23
N THR A 126 -9.57 -21.18 17.15
CA THR A 126 -10.49 -22.22 16.68
C THR A 126 -9.70 -23.51 16.41
N ASP A 127 -10.30 -24.63 16.67
CA ASP A 127 -9.75 -25.93 16.32
C ASP A 127 -9.86 -26.13 14.81
N GLY A 128 -8.86 -26.79 14.23
CA GLY A 128 -8.80 -27.16 12.83
C GLY A 128 -8.24 -28.54 12.60
N TYR A 129 -8.33 -29.02 11.37
CA TYR A 129 -7.77 -30.31 10.98
C TYR A 129 -6.92 -30.13 9.71
N SER A 130 -5.66 -30.53 9.79
CA SER A 130 -4.73 -30.51 8.67
C SER A 130 -4.46 -31.94 8.16
N LYS A 131 -3.71 -32.04 7.05
CA LYS A 131 -3.26 -33.34 6.52
C LYS A 131 -2.50 -34.18 7.58
N ASN A 132 -1.83 -33.52 8.51
CA ASN A 132 -0.96 -34.15 9.51
C ASN A 132 -1.66 -34.34 10.88
N GLY A 133 -2.95 -33.99 11.01
CA GLY A 133 -3.72 -34.12 12.26
C GLY A 133 -4.37 -32.81 12.70
N GLY A 134 -4.75 -32.74 13.98
CA GLY A 134 -5.37 -31.57 14.57
C GLY A 134 -4.40 -30.39 14.64
N VAL A 135 -4.91 -29.20 14.38
CA VAL A 135 -4.18 -27.92 14.46
C VAL A 135 -5.05 -26.88 15.14
N TYR A 136 -4.42 -25.82 15.61
CA TYR A 136 -5.10 -24.63 16.15
C TYR A 136 -4.95 -23.47 15.17
N ILE A 137 -6.03 -22.72 14.99
CA ILE A 137 -6.07 -21.55 14.13
C ILE A 137 -6.27 -20.32 15.01
N ILE A 138 -5.22 -19.50 15.14
CA ILE A 138 -5.26 -18.23 15.87
C ILE A 138 -5.52 -17.11 14.88
N LYS A 139 -6.57 -16.33 15.11
CA LYS A 139 -6.87 -15.15 14.26
C LYS A 139 -6.79 -13.89 15.11
N THR A 140 -6.00 -12.94 14.63
CA THR A 140 -5.84 -11.61 15.24
C THR A 140 -6.01 -10.52 14.19
N ILE A 141 -6.49 -9.33 14.61
CA ILE A 141 -6.59 -8.16 13.74
C ILE A 141 -5.69 -7.08 14.31
N ILE A 142 -4.74 -6.66 13.50
CA ILE A 142 -3.75 -5.65 13.88
C ILE A 142 -3.76 -4.46 12.92
N GLN A 143 -3.09 -3.37 13.30
CA GLN A 143 -2.83 -2.28 12.36
C GLN A 143 -1.80 -2.73 11.32
N ARG A 144 -2.02 -2.44 10.04
CA ARG A 144 -1.14 -2.82 8.93
C ARG A 144 0.32 -2.42 9.18
N LYS A 145 0.57 -1.26 9.79
CA LYS A 145 1.92 -0.80 10.13
C LYS A 145 2.69 -1.71 11.09
N ASN A 146 1.98 -2.56 11.84
CA ASN A 146 2.58 -3.47 12.82
C ASN A 146 2.77 -4.89 12.25
N GLU A 147 2.28 -5.17 11.04
CA GLU A 147 2.29 -6.51 10.43
C GLU A 147 3.69 -7.11 10.40
N THR A 148 4.64 -6.43 9.78
CA THR A 148 6.02 -6.92 9.64
C THR A 148 6.70 -7.14 11.00
N LYS A 149 6.43 -6.25 11.97
CA LYS A 149 6.96 -6.39 13.33
C LYS A 149 6.40 -7.64 14.02
N VAL A 150 5.08 -7.82 14.02
CA VAL A 150 4.41 -8.95 14.67
C VAL A 150 4.81 -10.27 14.04
N LEU A 151 4.84 -10.35 12.70
CA LEU A 151 5.25 -11.57 12.00
C LEU A 151 6.69 -11.96 12.29
N ARG A 152 7.60 -10.98 12.36
CA ARG A 152 9.00 -11.24 12.69
C ARG A 152 9.15 -11.71 14.13
N GLU A 153 8.58 -11.01 15.11
CA GLU A 153 8.71 -11.34 16.53
C GLU A 153 8.09 -12.72 16.84
N ILE A 154 6.92 -13.02 16.29
CA ILE A 154 6.31 -14.36 16.41
C ILE A 154 7.17 -15.41 15.70
N GLY A 155 7.71 -15.10 14.52
CA GLY A 155 8.61 -16.00 13.80
C GLY A 155 9.83 -16.39 14.63
N GLU A 156 10.47 -15.41 15.27
CA GLU A 156 11.66 -15.62 16.11
C GLU A 156 11.36 -16.49 17.35
N ILE A 157 10.22 -16.26 18.04
CA ILE A 157 9.87 -17.02 19.25
C ILE A 157 9.30 -18.42 19.00
N ALA A 158 8.71 -18.64 17.82
CA ALA A 158 8.11 -19.93 17.42
C ALA A 158 8.96 -20.67 16.37
N ASP A 159 10.23 -20.28 16.21
CA ASP A 159 11.20 -20.91 15.29
C ASP A 159 10.65 -21.07 13.85
N TYR A 160 9.74 -20.19 13.43
CA TYR A 160 9.05 -20.24 12.13
C TYR A 160 8.31 -21.55 11.83
N HIS A 161 7.99 -22.35 12.85
CA HIS A 161 7.25 -23.61 12.71
C HIS A 161 5.73 -23.40 12.73
N PHE A 162 5.23 -22.54 11.85
CA PHE A 162 3.80 -22.31 11.67
C PHE A 162 3.50 -21.87 10.24
N PHE A 163 2.27 -22.13 9.83
CA PHE A 163 1.76 -21.50 8.59
C PHE A 163 1.02 -20.22 8.95
N THR A 164 1.25 -19.17 8.18
CA THR A 164 0.53 -17.91 8.37
C THR A 164 -0.01 -17.38 7.06
N SER A 165 -1.19 -16.78 7.14
CA SER A 165 -1.79 -16.01 6.05
C SER A 165 -2.25 -14.65 6.54
N THR A 166 -2.15 -13.64 5.68
CA THR A 166 -2.62 -12.30 6.00
C THR A 166 -3.64 -11.84 4.98
N SER A 167 -4.67 -11.12 5.45
CA SER A 167 -5.69 -10.55 4.59
C SER A 167 -6.04 -9.12 5.01
N ASP A 168 -6.42 -8.29 4.04
CA ASP A 168 -6.88 -6.93 4.31
C ASP A 168 -8.27 -6.93 4.93
N VAL A 169 -8.43 -6.12 5.99
CA VAL A 169 -9.73 -5.94 6.64
C VAL A 169 -10.33 -4.61 6.19
N SER A 170 -11.44 -4.66 5.48
CA SER A 170 -12.11 -3.46 4.98
C SER A 170 -12.76 -2.64 6.11
N ARG A 171 -13.37 -3.29 7.10
CA ARG A 171 -14.07 -2.64 8.21
C ARG A 171 -14.09 -3.51 9.45
N THR A 172 -13.90 -2.89 10.62
CA THR A 172 -14.13 -3.54 11.94
C THR A 172 -15.08 -2.69 12.76
N ILE A 173 -16.01 -3.33 13.47
CA ILE A 173 -16.91 -2.69 14.42
C ILE A 173 -16.72 -3.40 15.77
N GLY A 174 -16.29 -2.65 16.79
CA GLY A 174 -15.93 -3.22 18.08
C GLY A 174 -14.60 -3.99 18.05
N GLY A 175 -14.27 -4.66 19.13
CA GLY A 175 -13.08 -5.51 19.26
C GLY A 175 -12.23 -5.16 20.46
N TYR A 176 -11.65 -6.19 21.08
CA TYR A 176 -10.65 -6.08 22.17
C TYR A 176 -9.28 -5.75 21.55
N GLY A 177 -8.49 -4.90 22.21
CA GLY A 177 -7.10 -4.62 21.81
C GLY A 177 -6.91 -3.71 20.59
N LEU A 178 -7.97 -3.23 19.97
CA LEU A 178 -7.87 -2.23 18.91
C LEU A 178 -7.85 -0.84 19.54
N LYS A 179 -6.66 -0.31 19.87
CA LYS A 179 -6.53 1.11 20.22
C LYS A 179 -7.09 1.97 19.09
N ARG A 180 -8.02 2.85 19.45
CA ARG A 180 -8.60 3.87 18.55
C ARG A 180 -7.56 4.86 18.06
#